data_f06bebf953bf37342e0ca0d51e306b1c
#
_entry.id   f06bebf953bf37342e0ca0d51e306b1c
#
_cell.length_a   1.000
_cell.length_b   1.000
_cell.length_c   1.000
_cell.angle_alpha   90.00
_cell.angle_beta   90.00
_cell.angle_gamma   90.00
#
_symmetry.space_group_name_H-M   'P 1'
#
loop_
_entity.id
_entity.type
_entity.pdbx_description
1 polymer ?
#
loop_
_entity_poly.entity_id
_entity_poly.type
_entity_poly.pdbx_seq_one_letter_code
_entity_poly.pdbx_strand_id
1 'polypeptide(L)'
;MTTQFKTPTADLQHQYDLLQKEFEYEKEMYRQQIERTGIHRRIQQGLCWYPVVPGKSYYNSLNQLVVEIERLEDKETEHNFEYGRPVCFFTTNGSGNPEYLNFSTVISYVQDDRMVVVLPSPNALTDIQKAGEIGIQLYFDETSYKTMFNALSTVIQAKGNRLAYLRDVLLGKTPVGRRTFFPMRFPWLNLSQEEAVNHVLA
;
A
#
# COMPACT_ATOMS: atom_id res chain seq x y z
N MET A 1 1.61 24.38 22.27
CA MET A 1 1.30 25.55 21.44
C MET A 1 0.63 25.07 20.17
N THR A 2 -0.67 25.26 20.04
CA THR A 2 -1.43 24.85 18.85
C THR A 2 -1.20 25.91 17.79
N THR A 3 -0.45 25.59 16.75
CA THR A 3 -0.23 26.49 15.61
C THR A 3 -1.57 26.63 14.88
N GLN A 4 -2.22 27.76 15.02
CA GLN A 4 -3.51 28.05 14.36
C GLN A 4 -3.23 28.44 12.91
N PHE A 5 -3.43 27.53 11.96
CA PHE A 5 -3.34 27.85 10.54
C PHE A 5 -4.49 28.76 10.11
N LYS A 6 -4.17 29.84 9.40
CA LYS A 6 -5.14 30.90 9.04
C LYS A 6 -6.16 30.47 7.97
N THR A 7 -5.86 29.46 7.17
CA THR A 7 -6.73 28.99 6.07
C THR A 7 -6.78 27.45 6.03
N PRO A 8 -7.87 26.84 5.53
CA PRO A 8 -7.96 25.39 5.37
C PRO A 8 -6.86 24.81 4.48
N THR A 9 -6.49 25.54 3.44
CA THR A 9 -5.42 25.15 2.51
C THR A 9 -4.03 25.19 3.16
N ALA A 10 -3.78 26.13 4.07
CA ALA A 10 -2.50 26.21 4.77
C ALA A 10 -2.27 25.03 5.74
N ASP A 11 -3.34 24.56 6.38
CA ASP A 11 -3.27 23.38 7.24
C ASP A 11 -2.99 22.10 6.44
N LEU A 12 -3.72 21.90 5.34
CA LEU A 12 -3.50 20.79 4.43
C LEU A 12 -2.13 20.84 3.74
N GLN A 13 -1.63 22.04 3.40
CA GLN A 13 -0.28 22.18 2.88
C GLN A 13 0.75 21.75 3.90
N HIS A 14 0.58 22.09 5.15
CA HIS A 14 1.46 21.59 6.22
C HIS A 14 1.42 20.07 6.36
N GLN A 15 0.24 19.44 6.24
CA GLN A 15 0.12 17.99 6.21
C GLN A 15 0.87 17.38 5.01
N TYR A 16 0.78 18.00 3.85
CA TYR A 16 1.52 17.59 2.65
C TYR A 16 3.04 17.65 2.89
N ASP A 17 3.52 18.74 3.48
CA ASP A 17 4.95 18.92 3.76
C ASP A 17 5.48 17.92 4.81
N LEU A 18 4.64 17.56 5.79
CA LEU A 18 4.97 16.51 6.77
C LEU A 18 5.01 15.13 6.10
N LEU A 19 4.04 14.80 5.27
CA LEU A 19 4.00 13.55 4.51
C LEU A 19 5.22 13.42 3.59
N GLN A 20 5.69 14.52 2.99
CA GLN A 20 6.89 14.52 2.16
C GLN A 20 8.14 14.17 2.98
N LYS A 21 8.28 14.74 4.18
CA LYS A 21 9.40 14.43 5.07
C LYS A 21 9.38 12.97 5.53
N GLU A 22 8.20 12.44 5.84
CA GLU A 22 8.01 11.03 6.20
C GLU A 22 8.40 10.12 5.03
N PHE A 23 7.93 10.42 3.82
CA PHE A 23 8.30 9.69 2.60
C PHE A 23 9.81 9.66 2.36
N GLU A 24 10.48 10.80 2.46
CA GLU A 24 11.93 10.91 2.26
C GLU A 24 12.70 10.13 3.33
N TYR A 25 12.24 10.19 4.59
CA TYR A 25 12.85 9.44 5.69
C TYR A 25 12.68 7.92 5.51
N GLU A 26 11.46 7.45 5.25
CA GLU A 26 11.16 6.03 5.05
C GLU A 26 11.91 5.47 3.82
N LYS A 27 12.00 6.25 2.75
CA LYS A 27 12.75 5.87 1.55
C LYS A 27 14.24 5.73 1.81
N GLU A 28 14.83 6.65 2.58
CA GLU A 28 16.25 6.55 2.96
C GLU A 28 16.50 5.39 3.93
N MET A 29 15.61 5.14 4.89
CA MET A 29 15.69 3.97 5.77
C MET A 29 15.64 2.66 4.98
N TYR A 30 14.72 2.55 4.00
CA TYR A 30 14.66 1.42 3.09
C TYR A 30 15.99 1.22 2.34
N ARG A 31 16.56 2.29 1.80
CA ARG A 31 17.87 2.23 1.10
C ARG A 31 18.98 1.72 2.00
N GLN A 32 19.02 2.18 3.23
CA GLN A 32 20.03 1.74 4.18
C GLN A 32 19.86 0.26 4.55
N GLN A 33 18.63 -0.20 4.77
CA GLN A 33 18.34 -1.56 5.16
C GLN A 33 18.47 -2.57 4.00
N ILE A 34 18.05 -2.19 2.80
CA ILE A 34 17.94 -3.09 1.67
C ILE A 34 19.09 -2.89 0.67
N GLU A 35 19.25 -1.69 0.11
CA GLU A 35 20.20 -1.46 -0.99
C GLU A 35 21.67 -1.52 -0.55
N ARG A 36 21.97 -1.06 0.68
CA ARG A 36 23.33 -1.05 1.24
C ARG A 36 23.70 -2.32 1.98
N THR A 37 22.76 -3.25 2.12
CA THR A 37 22.95 -4.49 2.89
C THR A 37 23.02 -5.67 1.93
N GLY A 38 24.05 -6.53 2.08
CA GLY A 38 24.20 -7.73 1.26
C GLY A 38 23.05 -8.73 1.46
N ILE A 39 22.79 -9.56 0.44
CA ILE A 39 21.64 -10.51 0.42
C ILE A 39 21.62 -11.39 1.67
N HIS A 40 22.73 -11.98 2.06
CA HIS A 40 22.82 -12.87 3.23
C HIS A 40 22.34 -12.18 4.52
N ARG A 41 22.77 -10.92 4.74
CA ARG A 41 22.35 -10.16 5.92
C ARG A 41 20.85 -9.81 5.88
N ARG A 42 20.30 -9.53 4.68
CA ARG A 42 18.85 -9.29 4.49
C ARG A 42 18.03 -10.52 4.81
N ILE A 43 18.53 -11.73 4.46
CA ILE A 43 17.91 -13.01 4.82
C ILE A 43 17.86 -13.14 6.34
N GLN A 44 19.00 -12.95 7.02
CA GLN A 44 19.09 -13.01 8.49
C GLN A 44 18.17 -11.99 9.20
N GLN A 45 17.90 -10.87 8.57
CA GLN A 45 16.96 -9.84 9.08
C GLN A 45 15.50 -10.12 8.72
N GLY A 46 15.20 -11.21 8.02
CA GLY A 46 13.84 -11.56 7.60
C GLY A 46 13.25 -10.65 6.50
N LEU A 47 14.08 -9.91 5.78
CA LEU A 47 13.68 -8.96 4.75
C LEU A 47 13.71 -9.53 3.33
N CYS A 48 14.28 -10.71 3.16
CA CYS A 48 14.56 -11.32 1.88
C CYS A 48 14.49 -12.86 1.99
N TRP A 49 13.95 -13.52 0.96
CA TRP A 49 14.10 -14.95 0.73
C TRP A 49 14.93 -15.18 -0.53
N TYR A 50 15.95 -16.00 -0.44
CA TYR A 50 16.81 -16.37 -1.56
C TYR A 50 17.57 -17.67 -1.23
N PRO A 51 17.59 -18.67 -2.12
CA PRO A 51 16.78 -18.73 -3.34
C PRO A 51 15.30 -19.10 -3.05
N VAL A 52 14.43 -18.75 -4.01
CA VAL A 52 13.02 -19.16 -3.96
C VAL A 52 12.62 -19.86 -5.26
N VAL A 53 11.55 -20.68 -5.18
CA VAL A 53 10.99 -21.39 -6.32
C VAL A 53 9.56 -20.94 -6.56
N PRO A 54 9.21 -20.53 -7.80
CA PRO A 54 7.83 -20.32 -8.18
C PRO A 54 7.08 -21.66 -8.29
N GLY A 55 5.96 -21.74 -7.58
CA GLY A 55 5.05 -22.87 -7.61
C GLY A 55 3.90 -22.67 -8.60
N LYS A 56 2.69 -23.04 -8.17
CA LYS A 56 1.48 -22.91 -8.99
C LYS A 56 1.10 -21.45 -9.22
N SER A 57 0.66 -21.15 -10.44
CA SER A 57 0.01 -19.88 -10.76
C SER A 57 -1.46 -20.12 -11.09
N TYR A 58 -2.33 -19.23 -10.61
CA TYR A 58 -3.78 -19.34 -10.80
C TYR A 58 -4.46 -17.98 -10.65
N TYR A 59 -5.74 -17.89 -10.99
CA TYR A 59 -6.55 -16.72 -10.71
C TYR A 59 -7.28 -16.90 -9.37
N ASN A 60 -7.12 -15.95 -8.46
CA ASN A 60 -7.79 -15.97 -7.16
C ASN A 60 -9.26 -15.56 -7.28
N SER A 61 -10.02 -15.54 -6.17
CA SER A 61 -11.44 -15.18 -6.13
C SER A 61 -11.73 -13.73 -6.57
N LEU A 62 -10.72 -12.87 -6.59
CA LEU A 62 -10.80 -11.49 -7.09
C LEU A 62 -10.39 -11.38 -8.56
N ASN A 63 -10.25 -12.51 -9.26
CA ASN A 63 -9.80 -12.57 -10.66
C ASN A 63 -8.41 -11.92 -10.89
N GLN A 64 -7.53 -12.01 -9.90
CA GLN A 64 -6.14 -11.57 -10.00
C GLN A 64 -5.24 -12.76 -10.24
N LEU A 65 -4.31 -12.64 -11.18
CA LEU A 65 -3.29 -13.66 -11.40
C LEU A 65 -2.34 -13.66 -10.19
N VAL A 66 -2.15 -14.82 -9.58
CA VAL A 66 -1.25 -15.01 -8.44
C VAL A 66 -0.28 -16.14 -8.72
N VAL A 67 0.86 -16.13 -8.01
CA VAL A 67 1.83 -17.21 -8.04
C VAL A 67 2.25 -17.55 -6.61
N GLU A 68 2.35 -18.84 -6.34
CA GLU A 68 2.94 -19.37 -5.10
C GLU A 68 4.46 -19.27 -5.18
N ILE A 69 5.08 -18.87 -4.09
CA ILE A 69 6.53 -18.78 -3.93
C ILE A 69 6.92 -19.57 -2.70
N GLU A 70 7.88 -20.48 -2.85
CA GLU A 70 8.40 -21.29 -1.75
C GLU A 70 9.87 -20.95 -1.51
N ARG A 71 10.21 -20.74 -0.23
CA ARG A 71 11.59 -20.57 0.24
C ARG A 71 12.28 -21.93 0.33
N LEU A 72 13.44 -22.06 -0.31
CA LEU A 72 14.20 -23.33 -0.32
C LEU A 72 15.12 -23.49 0.89
N GLU A 73 15.76 -22.40 1.29
CA GLU A 73 16.79 -22.38 2.33
C GLU A 73 16.36 -21.49 3.51
N ASP A 74 17.09 -21.53 4.61
CA ASP A 74 16.89 -20.67 5.79
C ASP A 74 15.47 -20.73 6.39
N LYS A 75 14.78 -21.88 6.30
CA LYS A 75 13.38 -22.05 6.71
C LYS A 75 13.13 -21.79 8.19
N GLU A 76 14.16 -21.96 9.03
CA GLU A 76 14.11 -21.67 10.48
C GLU A 76 14.24 -20.17 10.80
N THR A 77 14.60 -19.33 9.82
CA THR A 77 14.77 -17.89 10.04
C THR A 77 13.42 -17.20 10.01
N GLU A 78 13.08 -16.45 11.07
CA GLU A 78 11.89 -15.59 11.10
C GLU A 78 11.92 -14.57 9.97
N HIS A 79 10.75 -14.19 9.49
CA HIS A 79 10.62 -13.21 8.40
C HIS A 79 9.63 -12.10 8.73
N ASN A 80 9.81 -10.96 8.06
CA ASN A 80 8.97 -9.77 8.21
C ASN A 80 7.97 -9.58 7.04
N PHE A 81 7.73 -10.65 6.27
CA PHE A 81 6.72 -10.62 5.22
C PHE A 81 5.34 -10.75 5.83
N GLU A 82 4.42 -9.87 5.40
CA GLU A 82 3.03 -9.81 5.88
C GLU A 82 2.07 -9.60 4.72
N TYR A 83 0.81 -9.96 4.91
CA TYR A 83 -0.26 -9.66 3.94
C TYR A 83 -0.28 -8.17 3.56
N GLY A 84 -0.42 -7.90 2.27
CA GLY A 84 -0.51 -6.54 1.74
C GLY A 84 0.83 -5.80 1.61
N ARG A 85 1.94 -6.36 2.14
CA ARG A 85 3.26 -5.72 2.00
C ARG A 85 3.74 -5.80 0.55
N PRO A 86 4.30 -4.70 0.01
CA PRO A 86 4.93 -4.72 -1.30
C PRO A 86 6.25 -5.50 -1.27
N VAL A 87 6.49 -6.23 -2.37
CA VAL A 87 7.70 -7.02 -2.59
C VAL A 87 8.19 -6.85 -4.03
N CYS A 88 9.46 -7.10 -4.26
CA CYS A 88 10.04 -7.20 -5.58
C CYS A 88 10.88 -8.47 -5.74
N PHE A 89 10.96 -8.96 -6.97
CA PHE A 89 11.81 -10.07 -7.34
C PHE A 89 13.17 -9.59 -7.84
N PHE A 90 14.18 -10.41 -7.64
CA PHE A 90 15.52 -10.15 -8.14
C PHE A 90 16.22 -11.45 -8.52
N THR A 91 17.22 -11.33 -9.37
CA THR A 91 18.25 -12.34 -9.64
C THR A 91 19.58 -11.88 -9.07
N THR A 92 20.60 -12.72 -9.10
CA THR A 92 21.95 -12.33 -8.75
C THR A 92 22.83 -12.34 -10.01
N ASN A 93 23.62 -11.28 -10.19
CA ASN A 93 24.64 -11.27 -11.22
C ASN A 93 25.88 -12.08 -10.81
N GLY A 94 26.83 -12.25 -11.75
CA GLY A 94 28.04 -13.01 -11.52
C GLY A 94 28.94 -12.51 -10.36
N SER A 95 28.67 -11.31 -9.83
CA SER A 95 29.32 -10.73 -8.65
C SER A 95 28.51 -10.89 -7.36
N GLY A 96 27.36 -11.58 -7.40
CA GLY A 96 26.47 -11.76 -6.25
C GLY A 96 25.62 -10.54 -5.89
N ASN A 97 25.58 -9.52 -6.73
CA ASN A 97 24.73 -8.36 -6.51
C ASN A 97 23.32 -8.60 -7.07
N PRO A 98 22.27 -8.08 -6.41
CA PRO A 98 20.90 -8.25 -6.88
C PRO A 98 20.63 -7.40 -8.14
N GLU A 99 19.98 -8.01 -9.11
CA GLU A 99 19.40 -7.37 -10.30
C GLU A 99 17.89 -7.53 -10.23
N TYR A 100 17.16 -6.41 -10.07
CA TYR A 100 15.73 -6.43 -9.84
C TYR A 100 14.94 -6.65 -11.13
N LEU A 101 13.90 -7.48 -11.07
CA LEU A 101 12.92 -7.56 -12.13
C LEU A 101 12.13 -6.25 -12.21
N ASN A 102 11.72 -5.87 -13.42
CA ASN A 102 11.13 -4.54 -13.69
C ASN A 102 9.65 -4.43 -13.26
N PHE A 103 9.30 -5.03 -12.12
CA PHE A 103 7.98 -4.89 -11.50
C PHE A 103 8.06 -5.12 -9.99
N SER A 104 7.12 -4.54 -9.27
CA SER A 104 6.83 -4.84 -7.87
C SER A 104 5.43 -5.45 -7.76
N THR A 105 5.18 -6.12 -6.66
CA THR A 105 3.91 -6.79 -6.38
C THR A 105 3.58 -6.74 -4.90
N VAL A 106 2.44 -7.30 -4.52
CA VAL A 106 1.99 -7.36 -3.13
C VAL A 106 1.75 -8.80 -2.69
N ILE A 107 1.99 -9.06 -1.42
CA ILE A 107 1.73 -10.34 -0.79
C ILE A 107 0.23 -10.50 -0.57
N SER A 108 -0.36 -11.54 -1.16
CA SER A 108 -1.76 -11.92 -0.96
C SER A 108 -1.94 -12.91 0.20
N TYR A 109 -0.91 -13.67 0.52
CA TYR A 109 -0.88 -14.63 1.62
C TYR A 109 0.56 -14.99 1.95
N VAL A 110 0.87 -15.22 3.22
CA VAL A 110 2.18 -15.73 3.64
C VAL A 110 2.04 -16.61 4.87
N GLN A 111 2.80 -17.69 4.90
CA GLN A 111 2.91 -18.63 6.02
C GLN A 111 4.29 -19.26 5.98
N ASP A 112 5.00 -19.23 7.10
CA ASP A 112 6.32 -19.84 7.32
C ASP A 112 7.29 -19.72 6.12
N ASP A 113 7.33 -20.72 5.24
CA ASP A 113 8.22 -20.81 4.07
C ASP A 113 7.51 -20.66 2.73
N ARG A 114 6.22 -20.28 2.73
CA ARG A 114 5.39 -20.11 1.52
C ARG A 114 4.69 -18.76 1.50
N MET A 115 4.65 -18.15 0.34
CA MET A 115 3.80 -16.97 0.11
C MET A 115 3.09 -17.06 -1.23
N VAL A 116 2.01 -16.29 -1.36
CA VAL A 116 1.28 -16.07 -2.60
C VAL A 116 1.37 -14.58 -2.91
N VAL A 117 1.82 -14.23 -4.09
CA VAL A 117 1.93 -12.85 -4.54
C VAL A 117 1.01 -12.59 -5.73
N VAL A 118 0.45 -11.37 -5.80
CA VAL A 118 -0.37 -10.93 -6.93
C VAL A 118 0.54 -10.47 -8.05
N LEU A 119 0.38 -10.99 -9.26
CA LEU A 119 1.18 -10.55 -10.40
C LEU A 119 0.49 -9.38 -11.14
N PRO A 120 1.24 -8.35 -11.53
CA PRO A 120 0.68 -7.20 -12.24
C PRO A 120 0.24 -7.54 -13.67
N SER A 121 0.82 -8.59 -14.25
CA SER A 121 0.50 -9.05 -15.62
C SER A 121 0.97 -10.49 -15.87
N PRO A 122 0.48 -11.17 -16.91
CA PRO A 122 1.00 -12.48 -17.34
C PRO A 122 2.50 -12.44 -17.73
N ASN A 123 2.98 -11.31 -18.23
CA ASN A 123 4.40 -11.14 -18.56
C ASN A 123 5.30 -11.27 -17.34
N ALA A 124 4.86 -10.75 -16.19
CA ALA A 124 5.60 -10.89 -14.94
C ALA A 124 5.82 -12.35 -14.54
N LEU A 125 4.84 -13.24 -14.78
CA LEU A 125 5.03 -14.67 -14.57
C LEU A 125 6.09 -15.26 -15.51
N THR A 126 6.08 -14.84 -16.76
CA THR A 126 7.08 -15.27 -17.75
C THR A 126 8.49 -14.81 -17.36
N ASP A 127 8.61 -13.57 -16.86
CA ASP A 127 9.88 -13.01 -16.38
C ASP A 127 10.42 -13.80 -15.20
N ILE A 128 9.58 -14.12 -14.21
CA ILE A 128 9.92 -14.98 -13.06
C ILE A 128 10.41 -16.35 -13.54
N GLN A 129 9.68 -17.00 -14.47
CA GLN A 129 10.01 -18.34 -14.94
C GLN A 129 11.30 -18.40 -15.77
N LYS A 130 11.67 -17.32 -16.45
CA LYS A 130 12.89 -17.21 -17.26
C LYS A 130 14.12 -16.79 -16.47
N ALA A 131 13.92 -16.22 -15.30
CA ALA A 131 14.98 -15.56 -14.54
C ALA A 131 16.01 -16.53 -13.91
N GLY A 132 15.79 -17.84 -13.94
CA GLY A 132 16.69 -18.83 -13.31
C GLY A 132 16.58 -18.80 -11.79
N GLU A 133 17.68 -18.59 -11.11
CA GLU A 133 17.69 -18.49 -9.65
C GLU A 133 17.22 -17.11 -9.20
N ILE A 134 16.11 -17.07 -8.50
CA ILE A 134 15.42 -15.83 -8.09
C ILE A 134 15.35 -15.70 -6.57
N GLY A 135 15.24 -14.46 -6.12
CA GLY A 135 14.88 -14.10 -4.75
C GLY A 135 13.70 -13.14 -4.73
N ILE A 136 13.11 -12.99 -3.55
CA ILE A 136 12.04 -12.05 -3.25
C ILE A 136 12.40 -11.26 -1.99
N GLN A 137 12.15 -9.96 -2.00
CA GLN A 137 12.42 -9.10 -0.85
C GLN A 137 11.33 -8.06 -0.66
N LEU A 138 11.24 -7.53 0.57
CA LEU A 138 10.38 -6.38 0.86
C LEU A 138 10.76 -5.19 -0.03
N TYR A 139 9.74 -4.47 -0.47
CA TYR A 139 9.89 -3.30 -1.33
C TYR A 139 9.28 -2.06 -0.67
N PHE A 140 9.78 -0.88 -1.01
CA PHE A 140 9.23 0.38 -0.51
C PHE A 140 7.92 0.72 -1.21
N ASP A 141 6.87 1.01 -0.44
CA ASP A 141 5.54 1.32 -0.98
C ASP A 141 5.43 2.78 -1.46
N GLU A 142 6.03 3.07 -2.62
CA GLU A 142 5.86 4.39 -3.26
C GLU A 142 4.42 4.65 -3.73
N THR A 143 3.63 3.61 -3.99
CA THR A 143 2.29 3.75 -4.56
C THR A 143 1.31 4.35 -3.57
N SER A 144 1.34 3.90 -2.32
CA SER A 144 0.53 4.47 -1.25
C SER A 144 0.87 5.94 -1.02
N TYR A 145 2.16 6.28 -0.96
CA TYR A 145 2.59 7.68 -0.84
C TYR A 145 2.14 8.54 -2.01
N LYS A 146 2.29 8.07 -3.26
CA LYS A 146 1.80 8.79 -4.45
C LYS A 146 0.30 9.03 -4.39
N THR A 147 -0.47 8.05 -3.92
CA THR A 147 -1.92 8.18 -3.73
C THR A 147 -2.27 9.23 -2.68
N MET A 148 -1.59 9.23 -1.54
CA MET A 148 -1.78 10.22 -0.48
C MET A 148 -1.42 11.64 -0.95
N PHE A 149 -0.29 11.83 -1.65
CA PHE A 149 0.09 13.11 -2.26
C PHE A 149 -0.94 13.62 -3.25
N ASN A 150 -1.43 12.74 -4.14
CA ASN A 150 -2.45 13.10 -5.11
C ASN A 150 -3.78 13.51 -4.43
N ALA A 151 -4.19 12.79 -3.40
CA ALA A 151 -5.40 13.09 -2.63
C ALA A 151 -5.28 14.48 -1.95
N LEU A 152 -4.20 14.73 -1.23
CA LEU A 152 -3.95 16.03 -0.59
C LEU A 152 -3.90 17.17 -1.62
N SER A 153 -3.14 17.00 -2.72
CA SER A 153 -3.05 17.99 -3.79
C SER A 153 -4.43 18.31 -4.39
N THR A 154 -5.24 17.30 -4.64
CA THR A 154 -6.60 17.45 -5.20
C THR A 154 -7.48 18.25 -4.26
N VAL A 155 -7.45 17.98 -2.96
CA VAL A 155 -8.25 18.70 -1.96
C VAL A 155 -7.74 20.13 -1.76
N ILE A 156 -6.42 20.36 -1.73
CA ILE A 156 -5.81 21.70 -1.62
C ILE A 156 -6.20 22.58 -2.81
N GLN A 157 -6.15 22.01 -4.02
CA GLN A 157 -6.43 22.75 -5.27
C GLN A 157 -7.92 22.97 -5.54
N ALA A 158 -8.81 22.26 -4.83
CA ALA A 158 -10.25 22.38 -5.02
C ALA A 158 -10.73 23.83 -4.74
N LYS A 159 -11.45 24.43 -5.70
CA LYS A 159 -12.01 25.79 -5.60
C LYS A 159 -13.42 25.82 -6.18
N GLY A 160 -14.37 26.42 -5.46
CA GLY A 160 -15.73 26.67 -5.93
C GLY A 160 -16.56 25.42 -6.27
N ASN A 161 -16.11 24.23 -5.87
CA ASN A 161 -16.80 22.97 -6.12
C ASN A 161 -17.19 22.26 -4.82
N ARG A 162 -17.89 21.13 -4.94
CA ARG A 162 -18.34 20.32 -3.80
C ARG A 162 -17.18 19.87 -2.90
N LEU A 163 -16.04 19.53 -3.46
CA LEU A 163 -14.86 19.10 -2.71
C LEU A 163 -14.30 20.23 -1.84
N ALA A 164 -14.21 21.46 -2.38
CA ALA A 164 -13.81 22.64 -1.61
C ALA A 164 -14.77 22.89 -0.43
N TYR A 165 -16.08 22.81 -0.68
CA TYR A 165 -17.09 22.95 0.37
C TYR A 165 -16.92 21.88 1.46
N LEU A 166 -16.78 20.60 1.09
CA LEU A 166 -16.61 19.51 2.04
C LEU A 166 -15.32 19.63 2.86
N ARG A 167 -14.22 20.05 2.21
CA ARG A 167 -12.97 20.36 2.91
C ARG A 167 -13.19 21.41 4.00
N ASP A 168 -13.84 22.51 3.65
CA ASP A 168 -14.03 23.65 4.54
C ASP A 168 -14.98 23.31 5.71
N VAL A 169 -15.98 22.45 5.45
CA VAL A 169 -16.86 21.89 6.48
C VAL A 169 -16.08 20.96 7.43
N LEU A 170 -15.29 20.01 6.89
CA LEU A 170 -14.50 19.08 7.71
C LEU A 170 -13.47 19.79 8.60
N LEU A 171 -12.91 20.88 8.12
CA LEU A 171 -11.96 21.72 8.87
C LEU A 171 -12.65 22.77 9.76
N GLY A 172 -13.97 22.72 9.90
CA GLY A 172 -14.73 23.63 10.77
C GLY A 172 -14.74 25.09 10.30
N LYS A 173 -14.41 25.36 9.02
CA LYS A 173 -14.36 26.71 8.46
C LYS A 173 -15.71 27.15 7.85
N THR A 174 -16.54 26.19 7.53
CA THR A 174 -17.89 26.40 7.00
C THR A 174 -18.88 25.55 7.80
N PRO A 175 -20.01 26.10 8.24
CA PRO A 175 -21.03 25.30 8.93
C PRO A 175 -21.64 24.26 7.99
N VAL A 176 -22.05 23.14 8.54
CA VAL A 176 -22.80 22.10 7.82
C VAL A 176 -24.16 22.68 7.43
N GLY A 177 -24.48 22.66 6.13
CA GLY A 177 -25.79 23.04 5.65
C GLY A 177 -26.82 22.00 6.15
N ARG A 178 -27.81 22.45 6.93
CA ARG A 178 -28.95 21.62 7.31
C ARG A 178 -30.04 21.73 6.26
N ARG A 179 -30.54 20.58 5.82
CA ARG A 179 -31.71 20.50 4.95
C ARG A 179 -32.90 20.04 5.79
N THR A 180 -34.07 20.55 5.45
CA THR A 180 -35.31 19.97 5.99
C THR A 180 -35.43 18.54 5.44
N PHE A 181 -35.38 17.56 6.32
CA PHE A 181 -35.46 16.16 5.97
C PHE A 181 -36.71 15.56 6.64
N PHE A 182 -37.45 14.78 5.86
CA PHE A 182 -38.59 13.99 6.37
C PHE A 182 -38.14 12.54 6.49
N PRO A 183 -38.20 11.91 7.69
CA PRO A 183 -37.80 10.54 7.85
C PRO A 183 -38.54 9.60 6.88
N MET A 184 -37.79 8.73 6.22
CA MET A 184 -38.30 7.74 5.30
C MET A 184 -38.46 6.40 5.99
N ARG A 185 -39.49 5.65 5.58
CA ARG A 185 -39.70 4.27 6.04
C ARG A 185 -39.14 3.27 5.03
N PHE A 186 -38.45 2.27 5.55
CA PHE A 186 -37.84 1.20 4.76
C PHE A 186 -38.38 -0.16 5.27
N PRO A 187 -39.36 -0.78 4.58
CA PRO A 187 -40.02 -1.99 5.07
C PRO A 187 -39.08 -3.18 5.35
N TRP A 188 -37.87 -3.17 4.77
CA TRP A 188 -36.87 -4.23 4.92
C TRP A 188 -35.83 -3.94 6.00
N LEU A 189 -35.86 -2.80 6.67
CA LEU A 189 -34.97 -2.44 7.76
C LEU A 189 -35.70 -2.58 9.12
N ASN A 190 -34.94 -2.95 10.15
CA ASN A 190 -35.45 -2.83 11.52
C ASN A 190 -35.38 -1.36 12.00
N LEU A 191 -35.98 -1.03 13.11
CA LEU A 191 -36.09 0.34 13.62
C LEU A 191 -34.73 1.00 13.80
N SER A 192 -33.72 0.30 14.38
CA SER A 192 -32.40 0.82 14.61
C SER A 192 -31.65 1.12 13.30
N GLN A 193 -31.81 0.25 12.29
CA GLN A 193 -31.25 0.46 10.96
C GLN A 193 -31.93 1.62 10.23
N GLU A 194 -33.27 1.74 10.37
CA GLU A 194 -34.05 2.83 9.79
C GLU A 194 -33.62 4.19 10.40
N GLU A 195 -33.45 4.26 11.73
CA GLU A 195 -32.94 5.43 12.42
C GLU A 195 -31.54 5.83 11.94
N ALA A 196 -30.62 4.86 11.80
CA ALA A 196 -29.27 5.11 11.31
C ALA A 196 -29.27 5.67 9.88
N VAL A 197 -30.06 5.08 8.97
CA VAL A 197 -30.19 5.57 7.59
C VAL A 197 -30.79 6.98 7.56
N ASN A 198 -31.85 7.23 8.31
CA ASN A 198 -32.48 8.54 8.39
C ASN A 198 -31.54 9.60 8.97
N HIS A 199 -30.69 9.23 9.94
CA HIS A 199 -29.67 10.12 10.49
C HIS A 199 -28.61 10.53 9.46
N VAL A 200 -28.22 9.62 8.58
CA VAL A 200 -27.25 9.91 7.49
C VAL A 200 -27.87 10.77 6.40
N LEU A 201 -29.17 10.64 6.15
CA LEU A 201 -29.89 11.39 5.11
C LEU A 201 -30.31 12.80 5.56
N ALA A 202 -30.41 13.05 6.86
CA ALA A 202 -30.78 14.33 7.46
C ALA A 202 -29.62 15.34 7.43
#